data_448aa6871e649fbdf78a7c1e3338e77a
#
_entry.id   448aa6871e649fbdf78a7c1e3338e77a
#
_cell.length_a   1.000
_cell.length_b   1.000
_cell.length_c   1.000
_cell.angle_alpha   90.00
_cell.angle_beta   90.00
_cell.angle_gamma   90.00
#
_symmetry.space_group_name_H-M   'P 1'
#
loop_
_entity.id
_entity.type
_entity.pdbx_description
1 polymer ?
#
loop_
_entity_poly.entity_id
_entity_poly.type
_entity_poly.pdbx_seq_one_letter_code
_entity_poly.pdbx_strand_id
1 'polypeptide(L)'
;MKFLGMRLCEHDSNISYFDGENLHYFKSERYQKGGEMGKHHAYANFESWITEIKKIWNLEPNDLDEIGIVFDPWHYRLNYEDDNFFPTKKFDYLPYNITRVDHHYAHALSSWPLTETCKKHFVFDAYGDYDISWSYIEDDKLVDLGYFKMNDSLGNLMNGASIEMEIVVQSRLDSSGKFMGLQAYGNIDEEYLNKLRVFDMTMMRAAFQFTLYEQHVGDPLLARHKKLDWARTIHYWAGEALVNHFAKYVNKDDEISFSGGCAQNVVWNTFIKNEYKNLVVFPHCNDEGLSLGVLEFFRKKHNLPRYKTNNFPYWQIQR
;
A
#
# COMPACT_ATOMS: atom_id res chain seq x y z
N MET A 1 -2.77 28.23 -1.61
CA MET A 1 -3.21 27.36 -0.51
C MET A 1 -2.05 26.46 -0.12
N LYS A 2 -1.91 26.15 1.16
CA LYS A 2 -0.83 25.31 1.70
C LYS A 2 -1.42 24.07 2.35
N PHE A 3 -0.95 22.89 1.97
CA PHE A 3 -1.49 21.62 2.43
C PHE A 3 -0.41 20.74 3.04
N LEU A 4 -0.76 20.02 4.08
CA LEU A 4 0.07 18.99 4.69
C LEU A 4 -0.64 17.65 4.67
N GLY A 5 0.00 16.65 4.07
CA GLY A 5 -0.43 15.25 4.12
C GLY A 5 0.53 14.44 4.99
N MET A 6 0.01 13.55 5.82
CA MET A 6 0.82 12.75 6.74
C MET A 6 0.37 11.29 6.77
N ARG A 7 1.34 10.40 6.82
CA ARG A 7 1.20 9.00 7.20
C ARG A 7 2.01 8.77 8.48
N LEU A 8 1.33 8.58 9.59
CA LEU A 8 1.93 8.40 10.90
C LEU A 8 1.79 6.94 11.32
N CYS A 9 2.87 6.17 11.25
CA CYS A 9 2.89 4.76 11.58
C CYS A 9 4.28 4.32 12.04
N GLU A 10 4.38 3.08 12.50
CA GLU A 10 5.64 2.44 12.89
C GLU A 10 6.57 2.16 11.71
N HIS A 11 6.03 2.06 10.50
CA HIS A 11 6.79 1.86 9.26
C HIS A 11 6.29 2.81 8.16
N ASP A 12 7.16 3.13 7.22
CA ASP A 12 6.88 3.97 6.06
C ASP A 12 6.30 5.36 6.40
N SER A 13 6.53 5.87 7.63
CA SER A 13 6.09 7.20 8.03
C SER A 13 6.62 8.26 7.09
N ASN A 14 5.70 9.05 6.54
CA ASN A 14 6.03 10.07 5.57
C ASN A 14 5.13 11.29 5.66
N ILE A 15 5.64 12.42 5.18
CA ILE A 15 4.92 13.68 5.10
C ILE A 15 5.12 14.27 3.72
N SER A 16 4.07 14.86 3.18
CA SER A 16 4.11 15.67 1.98
C SER A 16 3.56 17.06 2.29
N TYR A 17 4.21 18.09 1.79
CA TYR A 17 3.82 19.47 1.99
C TYR A 17 3.74 20.19 0.65
N PHE A 18 2.64 20.86 0.39
CA PHE A 18 2.48 21.80 -0.70
C PHE A 18 2.47 23.23 -0.17
N ASP A 19 3.45 24.06 -0.58
CA ASP A 19 3.64 25.41 -0.08
C ASP A 19 2.81 26.48 -0.82
N GLY A 20 2.02 26.06 -1.80
CA GLY A 20 1.26 26.90 -2.73
C GLY A 20 1.87 26.96 -4.12
N GLU A 21 3.10 26.51 -4.29
CA GLU A 21 3.82 26.46 -5.57
C GLU A 21 4.55 25.12 -5.78
N ASN A 22 5.28 24.67 -4.75
CA ASN A 22 6.16 23.49 -4.80
C ASN A 22 5.64 22.36 -3.93
N LEU A 23 5.96 21.14 -4.34
CA LEU A 23 5.70 19.93 -3.59
C LEU A 23 6.99 19.49 -2.86
N HIS A 24 6.86 19.26 -1.56
CA HIS A 24 7.93 18.76 -0.69
C HIS A 24 7.52 17.39 -0.14
N TYR A 25 8.48 16.47 -0.05
CA TYR A 25 8.24 15.11 0.47
C TYR A 25 9.35 14.71 1.44
N PHE A 26 8.97 14.11 2.56
CA PHE A 26 9.88 13.59 3.56
C PHE A 26 9.48 12.20 4.01
N LYS A 27 10.42 11.26 3.93
CA LYS A 27 10.29 9.91 4.51
C LYS A 27 11.21 9.82 5.73
N SER A 28 10.65 9.49 6.91
CA SER A 28 11.40 9.47 8.19
C SER A 28 12.57 8.48 8.17
N GLU A 29 12.39 7.31 7.60
CA GLU A 29 13.36 6.23 7.59
C GLU A 29 14.67 6.57 6.86
N ARG A 30 14.63 7.49 5.92
CA ARG A 30 15.84 7.98 5.21
C ARG A 30 16.77 8.80 6.11
N TYR A 31 16.26 9.33 7.22
CA TYR A 31 17.00 10.22 8.12
C TYR A 31 17.32 9.58 9.44
N GLN A 32 16.70 8.46 9.77
CA GLN A 32 16.95 7.71 10.99
C GLN A 32 17.77 6.45 10.70
N LYS A 33 18.90 6.34 11.37
CA LYS A 33 19.72 5.12 11.31
C LYS A 33 19.02 4.03 12.12
N GLY A 34 18.39 3.07 11.49
CA GLY A 34 17.76 1.98 12.25
C GLY A 34 16.85 1.04 11.47
N GLY A 35 16.66 1.27 10.16
CA GLY A 35 15.77 0.43 9.33
C GLY A 35 14.29 0.68 9.61
N GLU A 36 13.42 -0.03 8.91
CA GLU A 36 11.96 0.18 8.92
C GLU A 36 11.28 0.11 10.28
N MET A 37 11.86 -0.57 11.25
CA MET A 37 11.32 -0.75 12.61
C MET A 37 12.13 -0.01 13.69
N GLY A 38 13.07 0.85 13.33
CA GLY A 38 13.94 1.51 14.29
C GLY A 38 13.34 2.76 14.93
N LYS A 39 12.90 2.67 16.18
CA LYS A 39 12.57 3.83 17.07
C LYS A 39 11.44 4.77 16.61
N HIS A 40 10.46 4.28 15.88
CA HIS A 40 9.41 5.09 15.26
C HIS A 40 8.27 5.52 16.20
N HIS A 41 8.24 5.05 17.44
CA HIS A 41 7.24 5.49 18.42
C HIS A 41 7.16 7.01 18.60
N ALA A 42 8.26 7.73 18.30
CA ALA A 42 8.27 9.18 18.35
C ALA A 42 7.41 9.83 17.24
N TYR A 43 7.22 9.12 16.11
CA TYR A 43 6.49 9.65 14.95
C TYR A 43 5.04 9.17 14.84
N ALA A 44 4.62 8.24 15.67
CA ALA A 44 3.21 7.90 15.84
C ALA A 44 2.43 9.00 16.58
N ASN A 45 3.12 9.96 17.17
CA ASN A 45 2.52 11.07 17.91
C ASN A 45 2.50 12.34 17.03
N PHE A 46 1.31 12.90 16.85
CA PHE A 46 1.10 14.11 16.08
C PHE A 46 1.95 15.30 16.57
N GLU A 47 2.13 15.48 17.88
CA GLU A 47 2.93 16.54 18.44
C GLU A 47 4.42 16.43 18.08
N SER A 48 4.94 15.20 18.03
CA SER A 48 6.30 14.94 17.57
C SER A 48 6.47 15.36 16.10
N TRP A 49 5.48 15.11 15.28
CA TRP A 49 5.48 15.51 13.87
C TRP A 49 5.43 17.02 13.69
N ILE A 50 4.62 17.73 14.47
CA ILE A 50 4.61 19.20 14.47
C ILE A 50 6.00 19.73 14.76
N THR A 51 6.71 19.13 15.71
CA THR A 51 8.10 19.51 16.02
C THR A 51 9.04 19.26 14.84
N GLU A 52 8.88 18.13 14.13
CA GLU A 52 9.74 17.79 12.98
C GLU A 52 9.46 18.68 11.75
N ILE A 53 8.21 18.94 11.39
CA ILE A 53 7.91 19.85 10.26
C ILE A 53 8.40 21.28 10.51
N LYS A 54 8.40 21.73 11.76
CA LYS A 54 9.00 23.01 12.13
C LYS A 54 10.51 23.01 11.90
N LYS A 55 11.21 21.93 12.24
CA LYS A 55 12.66 21.81 12.00
C LYS A 55 12.99 21.70 10.52
N ILE A 56 12.20 20.94 9.75
CA ILE A 56 12.50 20.61 8.35
C ILE A 56 12.14 21.77 7.42
N TRP A 57 10.96 22.37 7.62
CA TRP A 57 10.40 23.37 6.69
C TRP A 57 10.10 24.73 7.35
N ASN A 58 10.45 24.91 8.63
CA ASN A 58 10.10 26.10 9.43
C ASN A 58 8.59 26.41 9.36
N LEU A 59 7.76 25.36 9.46
CA LEU A 59 6.33 25.40 9.25
C LEU A 59 5.60 25.29 10.60
N GLU A 60 4.64 26.18 10.83
CA GLU A 60 3.70 26.08 11.94
C GLU A 60 2.35 25.57 11.41
N PRO A 61 1.61 24.72 12.16
CA PRO A 61 0.32 24.20 11.70
C PRO A 61 -0.70 25.28 11.34
N ASN A 62 -0.65 26.43 12.01
CA ASN A 62 -1.55 27.57 11.76
C ASN A 62 -1.26 28.28 10.42
N ASP A 63 -0.13 27.98 9.78
CA ASP A 63 0.21 28.49 8.45
C ASP A 63 -0.42 27.67 7.32
N LEU A 64 -1.09 26.56 7.67
CA LEU A 64 -1.67 25.60 6.73
C LEU A 64 -3.17 25.83 6.55
N ASP A 65 -3.62 25.75 5.31
CA ASP A 65 -5.05 25.80 5.00
C ASP A 65 -5.73 24.43 5.28
N GLU A 66 -5.01 23.32 5.06
CA GLU A 66 -5.52 21.97 5.30
C GLU A 66 -4.41 21.07 5.84
N ILE A 67 -4.77 20.23 6.80
CA ILE A 67 -3.95 19.13 7.32
C ILE A 67 -4.72 17.83 7.15
N GLY A 68 -4.11 16.82 6.52
CA GLY A 68 -4.71 15.51 6.35
C GLY A 68 -3.81 14.39 6.86
N ILE A 69 -4.45 13.34 7.37
CA ILE A 69 -3.76 12.21 7.98
C ILE A 69 -4.36 10.90 7.50
N VAL A 70 -3.49 9.94 7.18
CA VAL A 70 -3.84 8.52 7.09
C VAL A 70 -3.35 7.85 8.36
N PHE A 71 -4.25 7.19 9.09
CA PHE A 71 -3.91 6.47 10.32
C PHE A 71 -3.63 4.99 10.06
N ASP A 72 -2.77 4.44 10.91
CA ASP A 72 -2.64 3.01 11.09
C ASP A 72 -3.88 2.48 11.85
N PRO A 73 -4.61 1.50 11.30
CA PRO A 73 -5.81 0.95 11.92
C PRO A 73 -5.56 0.32 13.30
N TRP A 74 -4.32 -0.10 13.60
CA TRP A 74 -3.97 -0.72 14.88
C TRP A 74 -3.91 0.27 16.05
N HIS A 75 -3.53 1.52 15.80
CA HIS A 75 -3.31 2.50 16.86
C HIS A 75 -4.56 3.28 17.24
N TYR A 76 -5.55 3.36 16.36
CA TYR A 76 -6.77 4.15 16.58
C TYR A 76 -8.00 3.42 16.07
N ARG A 77 -8.50 2.45 16.85
CA ARG A 77 -9.86 1.91 16.68
C ARG A 77 -10.86 2.99 17.04
N LEU A 78 -11.08 3.91 16.15
CA LEU A 78 -12.18 4.84 16.27
C LEU A 78 -13.46 4.09 15.90
N ASN A 79 -14.48 4.15 16.75
CA ASN A 79 -15.81 3.67 16.41
C ASN A 79 -16.34 4.53 15.26
N TYR A 80 -16.48 3.93 14.11
CA TYR A 80 -17.00 4.60 12.92
C TYR A 80 -18.48 4.27 12.79
N GLU A 81 -19.32 5.26 12.98
CA GLU A 81 -20.77 5.17 12.77
C GLU A 81 -21.22 5.79 11.43
N ASP A 82 -20.31 6.00 10.48
CA ASP A 82 -20.63 6.64 9.20
C ASP A 82 -20.75 5.63 8.06
N ASP A 83 -21.91 5.63 7.40
CA ASP A 83 -22.24 4.83 6.21
C ASP A 83 -21.46 5.22 4.94
N ASN A 84 -20.63 6.26 4.99
CA ASN A 84 -19.77 6.69 3.90
C ASN A 84 -18.38 6.08 4.05
N PHE A 85 -18.09 5.12 3.21
CA PHE A 85 -16.87 4.30 3.26
C PHE A 85 -15.54 5.06 3.05
N PHE A 86 -15.55 6.28 2.51
CA PHE A 86 -14.42 7.20 2.49
C PHE A 86 -14.68 8.41 3.40
N PRO A 87 -14.78 8.20 4.72
CA PRO A 87 -15.05 9.31 5.60
C PRO A 87 -13.80 10.17 5.72
N THR A 88 -13.87 11.32 5.14
CA THR A 88 -13.04 12.43 5.57
C THR A 88 -13.62 12.92 6.89
N LYS A 89 -13.12 12.40 7.99
CA LYS A 89 -13.59 12.81 9.31
C LYS A 89 -12.69 13.91 9.85
N LYS A 90 -13.30 15.01 10.31
CA LYS A 90 -12.59 16.00 11.08
C LYS A 90 -12.39 15.48 12.50
N PHE A 91 -11.20 15.66 13.04
CA PHE A 91 -10.90 15.32 14.42
C PHE A 91 -11.09 16.56 15.31
N ASP A 92 -12.20 16.59 16.05
CA ASP A 92 -12.55 17.72 16.91
C ASP A 92 -11.69 17.77 18.20
N TYR A 93 -10.98 16.70 18.53
CA TYR A 93 -10.15 16.61 19.75
C TYR A 93 -8.69 17.03 19.55
N LEU A 94 -8.26 17.26 18.33
CA LEU A 94 -6.94 17.82 18.06
C LEU A 94 -7.04 19.36 17.98
N PRO A 95 -6.00 20.09 18.42
CA PRO A 95 -6.02 21.56 18.43
C PRO A 95 -6.05 22.18 17.03
N TYR A 96 -6.02 21.35 15.98
CA TYR A 96 -5.99 21.75 14.59
C TYR A 96 -7.12 21.10 13.81
N ASN A 97 -7.55 21.77 12.74
CA ASN A 97 -8.53 21.20 11.82
C ASN A 97 -7.88 20.13 10.93
N ILE A 98 -7.96 18.87 11.35
CA ILE A 98 -7.34 17.74 10.67
C ILE A 98 -8.39 16.89 9.99
N THR A 99 -8.17 16.59 8.71
CA THR A 99 -9.01 15.69 7.93
C THR A 99 -8.37 14.30 7.89
N ARG A 100 -9.10 13.26 8.28
CA ARG A 100 -8.69 11.89 8.02
C ARG A 100 -9.03 11.52 6.59
N VAL A 101 -8.07 10.89 5.90
CA VAL A 101 -8.26 10.29 4.58
C VAL A 101 -8.13 8.78 4.74
N ASP A 102 -9.08 8.03 4.19
CA ASP A 102 -9.06 6.56 4.21
C ASP A 102 -7.78 6.01 3.59
N HIS A 103 -7.25 4.92 4.16
CA HIS A 103 -6.00 4.31 3.77
C HIS A 103 -6.00 3.85 2.30
N HIS A 104 -7.02 3.09 1.89
CA HIS A 104 -7.12 2.58 0.52
C HIS A 104 -7.41 3.71 -0.48
N TYR A 105 -8.18 4.71 -0.08
CA TYR A 105 -8.41 5.87 -0.93
C TYR A 105 -7.14 6.70 -1.12
N ALA A 106 -6.34 6.88 -0.07
CA ALA A 106 -5.05 7.55 -0.19
C ALA A 106 -4.09 6.78 -1.12
N HIS A 107 -4.08 5.43 -1.07
CA HIS A 107 -3.34 4.61 -2.03
C HIS A 107 -3.82 4.80 -3.48
N ALA A 108 -5.12 4.81 -3.72
CA ALA A 108 -5.68 5.05 -5.05
C ALA A 108 -5.23 6.41 -5.60
N LEU A 109 -5.33 7.44 -4.78
CA LEU A 109 -4.93 8.80 -5.14
C LEU A 109 -3.42 8.97 -5.29
N SER A 110 -2.58 8.15 -4.66
CA SER A 110 -1.12 8.29 -4.72
C SER A 110 -0.52 8.12 -6.12
N SER A 111 -1.26 7.54 -7.06
CA SER A 111 -0.83 7.35 -8.46
C SER A 111 -0.81 8.64 -9.31
N TRP A 112 -1.37 9.74 -8.80
CA TRP A 112 -1.52 11.01 -9.53
C TRP A 112 -0.24 11.54 -10.19
N PRO A 113 0.99 11.33 -9.72
CA PRO A 113 2.17 11.85 -10.39
C PRO A 113 2.41 11.24 -11.77
N LEU A 114 1.94 10.01 -12.02
CA LEU A 114 2.14 9.29 -13.28
C LEU A 114 0.95 9.36 -14.22
N THR A 115 -0.23 9.69 -13.72
CA THR A 115 -1.44 9.73 -14.55
C THR A 115 -2.33 10.91 -14.17
N GLU A 116 -2.93 11.52 -15.18
CA GLU A 116 -3.91 12.61 -15.02
C GLU A 116 -5.34 12.12 -15.16
N THR A 117 -5.50 10.99 -15.80
CA THR A 117 -6.79 10.53 -16.34
C THR A 117 -7.26 9.24 -15.68
N CYS A 118 -6.40 8.54 -14.97
CA CYS A 118 -6.76 7.28 -14.33
C CYS A 118 -7.87 7.50 -13.29
N LYS A 119 -8.94 6.75 -13.47
CA LYS A 119 -10.10 6.76 -12.60
C LYS A 119 -10.41 5.40 -11.99
N LYS A 120 -9.66 4.37 -12.38
CA LYS A 120 -9.87 2.98 -12.02
C LYS A 120 -8.66 2.50 -11.24
N HIS A 121 -8.85 2.29 -9.93
CA HIS A 121 -7.76 2.02 -9.01
C HIS A 121 -7.99 0.68 -8.28
N PHE A 122 -7.02 -0.22 -8.39
CA PHE A 122 -6.95 -1.42 -7.58
C PHE A 122 -5.95 -1.22 -6.46
N VAL A 123 -6.39 -1.40 -5.24
CA VAL A 123 -5.55 -1.31 -4.05
C VAL A 123 -5.51 -2.68 -3.38
N PHE A 124 -4.32 -3.24 -3.23
CA PHE A 124 -4.10 -4.51 -2.54
C PHE A 124 -3.01 -4.33 -1.48
N ASP A 125 -3.40 -4.53 -0.24
CA ASP A 125 -2.49 -4.40 0.89
C ASP A 125 -2.52 -5.62 1.81
N ALA A 126 -1.66 -5.65 2.81
CA ALA A 126 -1.79 -6.61 3.88
C ALA A 126 -3.09 -6.38 4.64
N TYR A 127 -3.35 -5.14 5.02
CA TYR A 127 -4.61 -4.63 5.55
C TYR A 127 -4.58 -3.09 5.56
N GLY A 128 -5.74 -2.48 5.36
CA GLY A 128 -5.98 -1.06 5.49
C GLY A 128 -6.96 -0.74 6.61
N ASP A 129 -7.56 0.43 6.55
CA ASP A 129 -8.63 0.83 7.45
C ASP A 129 -9.78 -0.19 7.39
N TYR A 130 -10.43 -0.44 8.53
CA TYR A 130 -11.56 -1.38 8.66
C TYR A 130 -11.27 -2.84 8.27
N ASP A 131 -10.02 -3.27 8.40
CA ASP A 131 -9.61 -4.62 8.01
C ASP A 131 -9.84 -4.92 6.52
N ILE A 132 -9.71 -3.92 5.65
CA ILE A 132 -9.80 -4.12 4.20
C ILE A 132 -8.45 -4.56 3.68
N SER A 133 -8.46 -5.64 2.91
CA SER A 133 -7.25 -6.19 2.28
C SER A 133 -7.11 -5.80 0.81
N TRP A 134 -8.21 -5.53 0.14
CA TRP A 134 -8.21 -4.99 -1.21
C TRP A 134 -9.46 -4.16 -1.47
N SER A 135 -9.36 -3.22 -2.42
CA SER A 135 -10.48 -2.44 -2.90
C SER A 135 -10.36 -2.13 -4.38
N TYR A 136 -11.49 -2.00 -5.05
CA TYR A 136 -11.62 -1.41 -6.36
C TYR A 136 -12.36 -0.08 -6.25
N ILE A 137 -11.75 0.96 -6.75
CA ILE A 137 -12.22 2.35 -6.66
C ILE A 137 -12.34 2.89 -8.09
N GLU A 138 -13.50 3.44 -8.43
CA GLU A 138 -13.75 4.05 -9.73
C GLU A 138 -14.42 5.41 -9.57
N ASP A 139 -13.92 6.44 -10.28
CA ASP A 139 -14.41 7.81 -10.19
C ASP A 139 -14.53 8.32 -8.73
N ASP A 140 -13.50 8.07 -7.92
CA ASP A 140 -13.41 8.43 -6.49
C ASP A 140 -14.46 7.74 -5.59
N LYS A 141 -15.06 6.66 -6.07
CA LYS A 141 -16.06 5.88 -5.31
C LYS A 141 -15.58 4.45 -5.11
N LEU A 142 -15.79 3.95 -3.91
CA LEU A 142 -15.62 2.53 -3.66
C LEU A 142 -16.69 1.74 -4.42
N VAL A 143 -16.25 0.81 -5.26
CA VAL A 143 -17.13 -0.07 -6.03
C VAL A 143 -17.20 -1.44 -5.37
N ASP A 144 -16.05 -1.99 -4.96
CA ASP A 144 -16.00 -3.30 -4.31
C ASP A 144 -14.77 -3.39 -3.38
N LEU A 145 -14.82 -4.31 -2.44
CA LEU A 145 -13.76 -4.55 -1.48
C LEU A 145 -13.73 -5.98 -0.94
N GLY A 146 -12.60 -6.37 -0.39
CA GLY A 146 -12.45 -7.60 0.38
C GLY A 146 -11.93 -7.33 1.78
N TYR A 147 -12.56 -7.96 2.75
CA TYR A 147 -12.17 -7.85 4.14
C TYR A 147 -11.07 -8.84 4.52
N PHE A 148 -10.22 -8.38 5.40
CA PHE A 148 -9.26 -9.15 6.12
C PHE A 148 -9.89 -9.72 7.40
N LYS A 149 -9.92 -11.03 7.53
CA LYS A 149 -10.23 -11.69 8.79
C LYS A 149 -9.07 -12.60 9.18
N MET A 150 -8.29 -12.20 10.18
CA MET A 150 -7.24 -13.04 10.78
C MET A 150 -6.14 -13.52 9.80
N ASN A 151 -5.45 -12.59 9.14
CA ASN A 151 -4.29 -12.85 8.26
C ASN A 151 -4.59 -13.36 6.84
N ASP A 152 -5.76 -13.14 6.31
CA ASP A 152 -6.25 -13.74 5.05
C ASP A 152 -6.06 -12.87 3.80
N SER A 153 -5.14 -11.91 3.81
CA SER A 153 -4.85 -11.09 2.63
C SER A 153 -3.72 -11.69 1.77
N LEU A 154 -3.64 -11.24 0.52
CA LEU A 154 -2.55 -11.63 -0.38
C LEU A 154 -1.18 -11.22 0.18
N GLY A 155 -1.06 -10.03 0.78
CA GLY A 155 0.16 -9.57 1.43
C GLY A 155 0.57 -10.47 2.60
N ASN A 156 -0.38 -10.87 3.43
CA ASN A 156 -0.11 -11.80 4.53
C ASN A 156 0.21 -13.23 4.06
N LEU A 157 -0.37 -13.68 2.95
CA LEU A 157 0.03 -14.96 2.35
C LEU A 157 1.51 -14.94 1.99
N MET A 158 2.00 -13.86 1.36
CA MET A 158 3.42 -13.74 1.01
C MET A 158 4.31 -13.63 2.24
N ASN A 159 3.87 -12.93 3.27
CA ASN A 159 4.61 -12.84 4.53
C ASN A 159 4.66 -14.22 5.24
N GLY A 160 3.54 -14.94 5.33
CA GLY A 160 3.49 -16.28 5.88
C GLY A 160 4.37 -17.26 5.10
N ALA A 161 4.29 -17.23 3.77
CA ALA A 161 5.13 -18.05 2.91
C ALA A 161 6.64 -17.75 3.08
N SER A 162 7.00 -16.50 3.33
CA SER A 162 8.40 -16.13 3.62
C SER A 162 8.92 -16.71 4.93
N ILE A 163 8.06 -16.82 5.93
CA ILE A 163 8.38 -17.45 7.22
C ILE A 163 8.61 -18.96 7.01
N GLU A 164 7.74 -19.63 6.26
CA GLU A 164 7.90 -21.06 5.92
C GLU A 164 9.19 -21.33 5.12
N MET A 165 9.65 -20.37 4.35
CA MET A 165 10.94 -20.41 3.66
C MET A 165 12.14 -20.09 4.55
N GLU A 166 11.91 -19.82 5.83
CA GLU A 166 12.97 -19.48 6.82
C GLU A 166 13.79 -18.24 6.38
N ILE A 167 13.11 -17.27 5.75
CA ILE A 167 13.78 -16.06 5.28
C ILE A 167 14.12 -15.17 6.46
N VAL A 168 15.42 -15.05 6.75
CA VAL A 168 15.93 -14.17 7.81
C VAL A 168 16.03 -12.74 7.30
N VAL A 169 15.37 -11.81 7.98
CA VAL A 169 15.35 -10.38 7.68
C VAL A 169 15.42 -9.56 8.97
N GLN A 170 15.83 -8.31 8.86
CA GLN A 170 15.80 -7.38 10.00
C GLN A 170 14.38 -6.91 10.31
N SER A 171 13.57 -6.69 9.27
CA SER A 171 12.15 -6.37 9.38
C SER A 171 11.31 -7.45 8.70
N ARG A 172 10.17 -7.80 9.32
CA ARG A 172 9.21 -8.75 8.71
C ARG A 172 8.67 -8.25 7.37
N LEU A 173 8.61 -6.94 7.17
CA LEU A 173 8.13 -6.33 5.93
C LEU A 173 9.06 -6.61 4.74
N ASP A 174 10.38 -6.77 4.99
CA ASP A 174 11.35 -7.10 3.95
C ASP A 174 11.26 -8.55 3.45
N SER A 175 10.62 -9.41 4.23
CA SER A 175 10.60 -10.85 3.95
C SER A 175 9.87 -11.20 2.66
N SER A 176 8.73 -10.55 2.40
CA SER A 176 7.93 -10.76 1.18
C SER A 176 8.70 -10.38 -0.09
N GLY A 177 9.51 -9.31 -0.05
CA GLY A 177 10.36 -8.91 -1.16
C GLY A 177 11.46 -9.92 -1.45
N LYS A 178 12.09 -10.51 -0.42
CA LYS A 178 13.07 -11.58 -0.59
C LYS A 178 12.43 -12.87 -1.09
N PHE A 179 11.24 -13.20 -0.60
CA PHE A 179 10.46 -14.34 -1.08
C PHE A 179 10.12 -14.18 -2.57
N MET A 180 9.71 -12.98 -2.99
CA MET A 180 9.51 -12.67 -4.41
C MET A 180 10.79 -12.91 -5.23
N GLY A 181 11.97 -12.56 -4.73
CA GLY A 181 13.23 -12.84 -5.41
C GLY A 181 13.53 -14.33 -5.54
N LEU A 182 13.27 -15.12 -4.50
CA LEU A 182 13.54 -16.56 -4.48
C LEU A 182 12.73 -17.35 -5.50
N GLN A 183 11.53 -16.93 -5.85
CA GLN A 183 10.68 -17.61 -6.83
C GLN A 183 11.36 -17.75 -8.20
N ALA A 184 12.33 -16.89 -8.53
CA ALA A 184 13.06 -16.95 -9.80
C ALA A 184 13.91 -18.22 -9.96
N TYR A 185 14.22 -18.92 -8.88
CA TYR A 185 15.03 -20.13 -8.86
C TYR A 185 14.22 -21.43 -8.84
N GLY A 186 12.91 -21.35 -8.80
CA GLY A 186 12.00 -22.50 -8.84
C GLY A 186 11.38 -22.72 -10.21
N ASN A 187 10.75 -23.89 -10.35
CA ASN A 187 9.89 -24.24 -11.49
C ASN A 187 8.43 -24.22 -11.06
N ILE A 188 7.53 -24.17 -12.04
CA ILE A 188 6.09 -24.29 -11.76
C ILE A 188 5.78 -25.77 -11.53
N ASP A 189 5.17 -26.08 -10.39
CA ASP A 189 4.54 -27.36 -10.12
C ASP A 189 3.10 -27.32 -10.63
N GLU A 190 2.87 -27.93 -11.80
CA GLU A 190 1.57 -27.90 -12.47
C GLU A 190 0.47 -28.62 -11.68
N GLU A 191 0.79 -29.70 -10.95
CA GLU A 191 -0.18 -30.38 -10.11
C GLU A 191 -0.65 -29.48 -8.97
N TYR A 192 0.31 -28.82 -8.31
CA TYR A 192 0.02 -27.89 -7.23
C TYR A 192 -0.69 -26.64 -7.75
N LEU A 193 -0.26 -26.09 -8.89
CA LEU A 193 -0.90 -24.94 -9.53
C LEU A 193 -2.38 -25.22 -9.84
N ASN A 194 -2.69 -26.39 -10.35
CA ASN A 194 -4.08 -26.76 -10.63
C ASN A 194 -4.95 -26.85 -9.36
N LYS A 195 -4.37 -27.23 -8.22
CA LYS A 195 -5.06 -27.19 -6.93
C LYS A 195 -5.27 -25.76 -6.45
N LEU A 196 -4.31 -24.84 -6.70
CA LEU A 196 -4.43 -23.44 -6.33
C LEU A 196 -5.47 -22.68 -7.17
N ARG A 197 -5.65 -23.04 -8.45
CA ARG A 197 -6.58 -22.35 -9.37
C ARG A 197 -8.06 -22.43 -8.98
N VAL A 198 -8.43 -23.24 -7.97
CA VAL A 198 -9.79 -23.24 -7.41
C VAL A 198 -10.06 -22.03 -6.53
N PHE A 199 -9.00 -21.32 -6.09
CA PHE A 199 -9.10 -20.14 -5.24
C PHE A 199 -8.96 -18.86 -6.09
N ASP A 200 -9.80 -17.87 -5.81
CA ASP A 200 -9.68 -16.52 -6.36
C ASP A 200 -9.38 -15.50 -5.25
N MET A 201 -9.27 -14.21 -5.60
CA MET A 201 -8.97 -13.15 -4.64
C MET A 201 -10.03 -12.94 -3.55
N THR A 202 -11.23 -13.47 -3.72
CA THR A 202 -12.29 -13.46 -2.69
C THR A 202 -12.19 -14.64 -1.72
N MET A 203 -11.38 -15.65 -2.07
CA MET A 203 -11.18 -16.88 -1.31
C MET A 203 -9.82 -16.92 -0.59
N MET A 204 -9.20 -15.76 -0.33
CA MET A 204 -7.84 -15.67 0.22
C MET A 204 -7.63 -16.45 1.51
N ARG A 205 -8.64 -16.53 2.38
CA ARG A 205 -8.56 -17.34 3.59
C ARG A 205 -8.34 -18.83 3.30
N ALA A 206 -9.12 -19.39 2.38
CA ALA A 206 -9.00 -20.77 2.00
C ALA A 206 -7.65 -21.03 1.30
N ALA A 207 -7.23 -20.11 0.41
CA ALA A 207 -5.93 -20.18 -0.24
C ALA A 207 -4.78 -20.14 0.78
N PHE A 208 -4.86 -19.24 1.77
CA PHE A 208 -3.89 -19.13 2.86
C PHE A 208 -3.78 -20.43 3.66
N GLN A 209 -4.91 -20.98 4.10
CA GLN A 209 -4.95 -22.25 4.85
C GLN A 209 -4.39 -23.39 4.03
N PHE A 210 -4.83 -23.54 2.78
CA PHE A 210 -4.34 -24.58 1.89
C PHE A 210 -2.83 -24.47 1.67
N THR A 211 -2.34 -23.27 1.39
CA THR A 211 -0.94 -23.03 1.05
C THR A 211 0.01 -23.24 2.22
N LEU A 212 -0.33 -22.74 3.42
CA LEU A 212 0.58 -22.74 4.56
C LEU A 212 0.39 -23.92 5.53
N TYR A 213 -0.83 -24.44 5.65
CA TYR A 213 -1.12 -25.48 6.65
C TYR A 213 -1.34 -26.86 6.06
N GLU A 214 -1.92 -26.97 4.86
CA GLU A 214 -2.25 -28.28 4.28
C GLU A 214 -1.11 -28.87 3.43
N GLN A 215 -0.22 -28.04 2.91
CA GLN A 215 0.88 -28.50 2.05
C GLN A 215 2.15 -28.89 2.80
N HIS A 216 2.22 -28.72 4.11
CA HIS A 216 3.37 -29.08 4.96
C HIS A 216 4.72 -28.55 4.43
N VAL A 217 4.73 -27.34 3.88
CA VAL A 217 5.93 -26.74 3.28
C VAL A 217 7.01 -26.49 4.32
N GLY A 218 6.62 -26.32 5.59
CA GLY A 218 7.52 -26.23 6.75
C GLY A 218 8.18 -27.55 7.15
N ASP A 219 7.92 -28.67 6.45
CA ASP A 219 8.61 -29.92 6.71
C ASP A 219 10.13 -29.74 6.47
N PRO A 220 10.95 -29.89 7.53
CA PRO A 220 12.39 -29.74 7.39
C PRO A 220 13.01 -30.79 6.45
N LEU A 221 12.31 -31.89 6.16
CA LEU A 221 12.70 -32.91 5.20
C LEU A 221 12.41 -32.53 3.75
N LEU A 222 11.61 -31.47 3.52
CA LEU A 222 11.31 -31.04 2.17
C LEU A 222 12.56 -30.48 1.49
N ALA A 223 12.95 -31.12 0.38
CA ALA A 223 14.14 -30.69 -0.37
C ALA A 223 14.02 -29.23 -0.83
N ARG A 224 15.14 -28.50 -0.72
CA ARG A 224 15.20 -27.04 -1.03
C ARG A 224 14.60 -26.68 -2.39
N HIS A 225 14.82 -27.50 -3.42
CA HIS A 225 14.27 -27.25 -4.75
C HIS A 225 12.74 -27.28 -4.76
N LYS A 226 12.10 -28.16 -3.98
CA LYS A 226 10.64 -28.22 -3.85
C LYS A 226 10.09 -26.97 -3.16
N LYS A 227 10.78 -26.41 -2.16
CA LYS A 227 10.42 -25.14 -1.55
C LYS A 227 10.51 -23.99 -2.56
N LEU A 228 11.49 -24.00 -3.46
CA LEU A 228 11.61 -22.99 -4.52
C LEU A 228 10.53 -23.15 -5.59
N ASP A 229 10.21 -24.37 -5.98
CA ASP A 229 9.11 -24.68 -6.91
C ASP A 229 7.77 -24.25 -6.34
N TRP A 230 7.54 -24.50 -5.05
CA TRP A 230 6.37 -24.01 -4.32
C TRP A 230 6.30 -22.47 -4.32
N ALA A 231 7.40 -21.77 -4.02
CA ALA A 231 7.47 -20.32 -4.06
C ALA A 231 7.14 -19.76 -5.45
N ARG A 232 7.68 -20.40 -6.50
CA ARG A 232 7.41 -20.03 -7.90
C ARG A 232 5.94 -20.23 -8.24
N THR A 233 5.37 -21.36 -7.85
CA THR A 233 4.00 -21.74 -8.18
C THR A 233 2.98 -20.80 -7.51
N ILE A 234 3.20 -20.43 -6.23
CA ILE A 234 2.35 -19.44 -5.54
C ILE A 234 2.37 -18.09 -6.23
N HIS A 235 3.57 -17.59 -6.59
CA HIS A 235 3.67 -16.30 -7.27
C HIS A 235 2.98 -16.31 -8.63
N TYR A 236 3.12 -17.42 -9.37
CA TYR A 236 2.48 -17.59 -10.66
C TYR A 236 0.95 -17.61 -10.51
N TRP A 237 0.42 -18.45 -9.61
CA TRP A 237 -1.01 -18.49 -9.30
C TRP A 237 -1.55 -17.11 -8.90
N ALA A 238 -0.88 -16.41 -8.00
CA ALA A 238 -1.33 -15.10 -7.54
C ALA A 238 -1.38 -14.07 -8.67
N GLY A 239 -0.41 -14.13 -9.61
CA GLY A 239 -0.43 -13.30 -10.82
C GLY A 239 -1.64 -13.59 -11.71
N GLU A 240 -1.93 -14.86 -12.00
CA GLU A 240 -3.14 -15.27 -12.74
C GLU A 240 -4.42 -14.84 -12.03
N ALA A 241 -4.49 -15.04 -10.71
CA ALA A 241 -5.67 -14.70 -9.91
C ALA A 241 -5.93 -13.20 -9.85
N LEU A 242 -4.88 -12.35 -9.79
CA LEU A 242 -5.01 -10.89 -9.88
C LEU A 242 -5.54 -10.46 -11.25
N VAL A 243 -4.99 -10.99 -12.33
CA VAL A 243 -5.48 -10.68 -13.70
C VAL A 243 -6.95 -11.06 -13.84
N ASN A 244 -7.32 -12.25 -13.39
CA ASN A 244 -8.72 -12.72 -13.42
C ASN A 244 -9.64 -11.87 -12.53
N HIS A 245 -9.12 -11.37 -11.42
CA HIS A 245 -9.88 -10.48 -10.54
C HIS A 245 -10.12 -9.13 -11.19
N PHE A 246 -9.10 -8.53 -11.80
CA PHE A 246 -9.21 -7.24 -12.51
C PHE A 246 -10.19 -7.32 -13.68
N ALA A 247 -10.21 -8.45 -14.40
CA ALA A 247 -11.13 -8.68 -15.51
C ALA A 247 -12.62 -8.61 -15.14
N LYS A 248 -12.97 -8.70 -13.84
CA LYS A 248 -14.34 -8.55 -13.36
C LYS A 248 -14.84 -7.09 -13.45
N TYR A 249 -13.93 -6.11 -13.49
CA TYR A 249 -14.24 -4.68 -13.34
C TYR A 249 -13.81 -3.84 -14.55
N VAL A 250 -12.77 -4.24 -15.26
CA VAL A 250 -12.12 -3.41 -16.28
C VAL A 250 -11.87 -4.15 -17.56
N ASN A 251 -11.81 -3.38 -18.68
CA ASN A 251 -11.42 -3.88 -19.99
C ASN A 251 -9.91 -3.75 -20.19
N LYS A 252 -9.33 -4.49 -21.14
CA LYS A 252 -7.89 -4.51 -21.41
C LYS A 252 -7.29 -3.16 -21.81
N ASP A 253 -8.12 -2.29 -22.42
CA ASP A 253 -7.71 -0.97 -22.89
C ASP A 253 -7.89 0.14 -21.85
N ASP A 254 -8.50 -0.17 -20.72
CA ASP A 254 -8.67 0.80 -19.62
C ASP A 254 -7.31 1.21 -19.05
N GLU A 255 -7.20 2.48 -18.68
CA GLU A 255 -6.11 2.96 -17.82
C GLU A 255 -6.47 2.59 -16.38
N ILE A 256 -5.59 1.81 -15.75
CA ILE A 256 -5.76 1.34 -14.39
C ILE A 256 -4.53 1.64 -13.54
N SER A 257 -4.72 1.94 -12.27
CA SER A 257 -3.61 1.98 -11.32
C SER A 257 -3.67 0.80 -10.36
N PHE A 258 -2.48 0.36 -9.93
CA PHE A 258 -2.31 -0.68 -8.93
C PHE A 258 -1.43 -0.16 -7.81
N SER A 259 -1.92 -0.19 -6.57
CA SER A 259 -1.25 0.33 -5.38
C SER A 259 -1.53 -0.54 -4.14
N GLY A 260 -1.00 -0.14 -2.97
CA GLY A 260 -0.90 -0.94 -1.77
C GLY A 260 0.41 -1.75 -1.74
N GLY A 261 0.76 -2.33 -0.61
CA GLY A 261 1.99 -3.08 -0.41
C GLY A 261 2.21 -4.21 -1.44
N CYS A 262 1.12 -4.84 -1.91
CA CYS A 262 1.19 -5.89 -2.93
C CYS A 262 1.66 -5.38 -4.29
N ALA A 263 1.46 -4.12 -4.62
CA ALA A 263 1.92 -3.52 -5.87
C ALA A 263 3.45 -3.37 -5.98
N GLN A 264 4.18 -3.57 -4.89
CA GLN A 264 5.65 -3.69 -4.93
C GLN A 264 6.12 -4.99 -5.58
N ASN A 265 5.23 -5.96 -5.77
CA ASN A 265 5.59 -7.24 -6.40
C ASN A 265 5.70 -7.10 -7.93
N VAL A 266 6.93 -6.95 -8.41
CA VAL A 266 7.21 -6.76 -9.84
C VAL A 266 6.85 -7.98 -10.70
N VAL A 267 6.76 -9.17 -10.11
CA VAL A 267 6.32 -10.38 -10.83
C VAL A 267 4.85 -10.23 -11.19
N TRP A 268 4.01 -9.84 -10.23
CA TRP A 268 2.58 -9.63 -10.48
C TRP A 268 2.32 -8.43 -11.39
N ASN A 269 3.09 -7.35 -11.22
CA ASN A 269 3.01 -6.21 -12.12
C ASN A 269 3.26 -6.62 -13.58
N THR A 270 4.16 -7.59 -13.81
CA THR A 270 4.40 -8.14 -15.14
C THR A 270 3.19 -8.91 -15.68
N PHE A 271 2.55 -9.75 -14.87
CA PHE A 271 1.31 -10.45 -15.25
C PHE A 271 0.22 -9.46 -15.63
N ILE A 272 -0.03 -8.48 -14.77
CA ILE A 272 -1.08 -7.47 -14.99
C ILE A 272 -0.74 -6.63 -16.22
N LYS A 273 0.51 -6.18 -16.39
CA LYS A 273 0.94 -5.35 -17.52
C LYS A 273 0.83 -6.05 -18.88
N ASN A 274 1.01 -7.37 -18.91
CA ASN A 274 0.86 -8.14 -20.15
C ASN A 274 -0.60 -8.15 -20.65
N GLU A 275 -1.58 -8.10 -19.75
CA GLU A 275 -3.01 -8.06 -20.09
C GLU A 275 -3.55 -6.63 -20.21
N TYR A 276 -3.12 -5.73 -19.32
CA TYR A 276 -3.57 -4.35 -19.23
C TYR A 276 -2.43 -3.40 -19.56
N LYS A 277 -2.29 -3.05 -20.84
CA LYS A 277 -1.14 -2.26 -21.34
C LYS A 277 -1.03 -0.86 -20.71
N ASN A 278 -2.17 -0.31 -20.27
CA ASN A 278 -2.25 1.01 -19.64
C ASN A 278 -2.17 0.95 -18.11
N LEU A 279 -1.53 -0.11 -17.57
CA LEU A 279 -1.26 -0.23 -16.14
C LEU A 279 -0.29 0.86 -15.67
N VAL A 280 -0.66 1.55 -14.61
CA VAL A 280 0.15 2.53 -13.88
C VAL A 280 0.46 1.96 -12.49
N VAL A 281 1.74 1.83 -12.16
CA VAL A 281 2.22 1.51 -10.81
C VAL A 281 3.19 2.60 -10.39
N PHE A 282 2.84 3.32 -9.35
CA PHE A 282 3.67 4.41 -8.85
C PHE A 282 4.84 3.86 -8.04
N PRO A 283 6.06 4.42 -8.11
CA PRO A 283 7.20 3.95 -7.31
C PRO A 283 6.96 3.92 -5.80
N HIS A 284 6.16 4.85 -5.28
CA HIS A 284 5.69 4.85 -3.89
C HIS A 284 4.27 4.26 -3.81
N CYS A 285 4.07 3.07 -4.39
CA CYS A 285 2.76 2.40 -4.40
C CYS A 285 2.36 1.81 -3.04
N ASN A 286 3.32 1.60 -2.13
CA ASN A 286 3.11 1.19 -0.75
C ASN A 286 2.78 2.42 0.14
N ASP A 287 2.81 2.24 1.45
CA ASP A 287 2.50 3.28 2.44
C ASP A 287 3.35 4.56 2.31
N GLU A 288 4.51 4.47 1.64
CA GLU A 288 5.32 5.65 1.32
C GLU A 288 4.59 6.69 0.47
N GLY A 289 3.57 6.30 -0.29
CA GLY A 289 2.79 7.20 -1.13
C GLY A 289 1.58 7.84 -0.44
N LEU A 290 1.22 7.41 0.75
CA LEU A 290 -0.05 7.80 1.37
C LEU A 290 -0.17 9.30 1.63
N SER A 291 0.89 9.96 2.10
CA SER A 291 0.86 11.41 2.29
C SER A 291 0.67 12.18 0.98
N LEU A 292 1.17 11.64 -0.14
CA LEU A 292 0.94 12.21 -1.47
C LEU A 292 -0.51 12.03 -1.93
N GLY A 293 -1.12 10.90 -1.59
CA GLY A 293 -2.55 10.65 -1.83
C GLY A 293 -3.42 11.64 -1.05
N VAL A 294 -3.03 11.99 0.19
CA VAL A 294 -3.72 13.03 0.97
C VAL A 294 -3.63 14.40 0.30
N LEU A 295 -2.46 14.78 -0.26
CA LEU A 295 -2.36 16.03 -0.99
C LEU A 295 -3.24 16.04 -2.24
N GLU A 296 -3.31 14.93 -2.97
CA GLU A 296 -4.19 14.81 -4.13
C GLU A 296 -5.66 14.93 -3.75
N PHE A 297 -6.06 14.36 -2.60
CA PHE A 297 -7.39 14.58 -2.04
C PHE A 297 -7.70 16.08 -1.86
N PHE A 298 -6.79 16.85 -1.27
CA PHE A 298 -7.01 18.29 -1.10
C PHE A 298 -7.01 19.05 -2.42
N ARG A 299 -6.12 18.69 -3.35
CA ARG A 299 -6.13 19.27 -4.69
C ARG A 299 -7.49 19.11 -5.36
N LYS A 300 -8.08 17.91 -5.32
CA LYS A 300 -9.41 17.61 -5.88
C LYS A 300 -10.50 18.37 -5.13
N LYS A 301 -10.47 18.36 -3.80
CA LYS A 301 -11.44 19.06 -2.94
C LYS A 301 -11.53 20.56 -3.27
N HIS A 302 -10.39 21.19 -3.57
CA HIS A 302 -10.29 22.62 -3.86
C HIS A 302 -10.24 22.94 -5.37
N ASN A 303 -10.40 21.95 -6.24
CA ASN A 303 -10.35 22.11 -7.70
C ASN A 303 -9.06 22.84 -8.18
N LEU A 304 -7.92 22.52 -7.57
CA LEU A 304 -6.65 23.14 -7.92
C LEU A 304 -6.02 22.46 -9.14
N PRO A 305 -5.16 23.19 -9.88
CA PRO A 305 -4.37 22.60 -10.95
C PRO A 305 -3.43 21.53 -10.37
N ARG A 306 -2.92 20.66 -11.26
CA ARG A 306 -1.96 19.63 -10.88
C ARG A 306 -0.71 20.22 -10.27
N TYR A 307 -0.18 19.54 -9.24
CA TYR A 307 1.09 19.92 -8.62
C TYR A 307 2.25 19.81 -9.64
N LYS A 308 3.17 20.76 -9.59
CA LYS A 308 4.42 20.65 -10.33
C LYS A 308 5.34 19.64 -9.63
N THR A 309 5.72 18.59 -10.35
CA THR A 309 6.63 17.56 -9.85
C THR A 309 8.04 17.77 -10.38
N ASN A 310 8.74 18.74 -9.84
CA ASN A 310 10.16 18.89 -10.11
C ASN A 310 10.92 17.76 -9.42
N ASN A 311 11.85 17.10 -10.13
CA ASN A 311 12.66 15.99 -9.60
C ASN A 311 11.90 14.70 -9.24
N PHE A 312 10.73 14.44 -9.82
CA PHE A 312 10.08 13.15 -9.70
C PHE A 312 10.97 12.02 -10.26
N PRO A 313 11.08 10.84 -9.61
CA PRO A 313 10.50 10.45 -8.32
C PRO A 313 11.41 10.77 -7.12
N TYR A 314 12.46 11.54 -7.30
CA TYR A 314 13.51 11.80 -6.31
C TYR A 314 13.33 13.18 -5.67
N TRP A 315 12.25 13.35 -4.89
CA TRP A 315 12.11 14.56 -4.10
C TRP A 315 13.15 14.57 -2.98
N GLN A 316 13.99 15.59 -2.99
CA GLN A 316 14.99 15.79 -1.95
C GLN A 316 14.58 16.99 -1.10
N ILE A 317 14.75 16.86 0.22
CA ILE A 317 14.77 18.02 1.09
C ILE A 317 16.01 18.83 0.71
N GLN A 318 15.82 20.03 0.24
CA GLN A 318 16.92 21.00 0.17
C GLN A 318 17.28 21.34 1.60
N ARG A 319 18.50 20.98 2.02
CA ARG A 319 19.06 21.34 3.32
C ARG A 319 19.53 22.78 3.29
#